data_f33bc8852d77b7929fab0552e37c9ded
#
_entry.id   f33bc8852d77b7929fab0552e37c9ded
#
_cell.length_a   1.000
_cell.length_b   1.000
_cell.length_c   1.000
_cell.angle_alpha   90.00
_cell.angle_beta   90.00
_cell.angle_gamma   90.00
#
_symmetry.space_group_name_H-M   'P 1'
#
loop_
_entity.id
_entity.type
_entity.pdbx_description
1 polymer ?
#
loop_
_entity_poly.entity_id
_entity_poly.type
_entity_poly.pdbx_seq_one_letter_code
_entity_poly.pdbx_strand_id
1 'polypeptide(L)'
;MLVQPYRKLARVACLALVLSGLAGCALQDEAAARAAVRDWVQLGETQYYFSRNNCAAGVFEIKATRISSVLTKARSIPAGLRQLDDNNPVAFEVEGLSPNMVSVQVMTLDQGRGNRIFAAGIVGKDCMLEEVSQAYLLALLDPTSVLIYEPRSKFVAVVDRANRRLFYAQGGGP
;
A
#
# COMPACT_ATOMS: atom_id res chain seq x y z
N MET A 1 27.44 -57.49 -14.78
CA MET A 1 27.06 -56.49 -15.81
C MET A 1 25.77 -55.80 -15.34
N LEU A 2 25.87 -54.73 -14.56
CA LEU A 2 24.76 -53.95 -14.04
C LEU A 2 25.24 -52.50 -13.98
N VAL A 3 24.89 -51.71 -15.01
CA VAL A 3 25.21 -50.29 -15.09
C VAL A 3 23.98 -49.52 -15.50
N GLN A 4 23.59 -48.64 -14.61
CA GLN A 4 22.88 -47.37 -14.76
C GLN A 4 21.34 -47.27 -14.87
N PRO A 5 20.73 -46.76 -13.80
CA PRO A 5 19.60 -45.86 -13.99
C PRO A 5 19.77 -44.44 -13.35
N TYR A 6 20.92 -44.08 -12.74
CA TYR A 6 21.07 -42.84 -12.00
C TYR A 6 21.20 -41.56 -12.84
N ARG A 7 21.51 -41.67 -14.14
CA ARG A 7 21.71 -40.49 -15.02
C ARG A 7 20.43 -39.75 -15.43
N LYS A 8 19.28 -40.40 -15.37
CA LYS A 8 18.00 -39.76 -15.77
C LYS A 8 17.33 -38.98 -14.64
N LEU A 9 17.55 -39.36 -13.39
CA LEU A 9 16.99 -38.67 -12.22
C LEU A 9 17.65 -37.31 -11.93
N ALA A 10 18.94 -37.17 -12.18
CA ALA A 10 19.67 -35.93 -11.97
C ALA A 10 19.27 -34.80 -12.96
N ARG A 11 18.80 -35.14 -14.16
CA ARG A 11 18.36 -34.13 -15.14
C ARG A 11 16.98 -33.57 -14.88
N VAL A 12 16.09 -34.31 -14.21
CA VAL A 12 14.76 -33.86 -13.87
C VAL A 12 14.80 -32.95 -12.63
N ALA A 13 15.68 -33.23 -11.66
CA ALA A 13 15.84 -32.40 -10.46
C ALA A 13 16.42 -31.00 -10.76
N CYS A 14 17.31 -30.87 -11.75
CA CYS A 14 17.84 -29.56 -12.15
C CYS A 14 16.82 -28.70 -12.90
N LEU A 15 15.86 -29.27 -13.63
CA LEU A 15 14.82 -28.47 -14.30
C LEU A 15 13.78 -27.92 -13.33
N ALA A 16 13.50 -28.58 -12.22
CA ALA A 16 12.54 -28.12 -11.21
C ALA A 16 13.07 -26.95 -10.38
N LEU A 17 14.39 -26.81 -10.22
CA LEU A 17 15.01 -25.70 -9.46
C LEU A 17 15.09 -24.38 -10.24
N VAL A 18 15.00 -24.40 -11.56
CA VAL A 18 15.12 -23.19 -12.40
C VAL A 18 13.79 -22.43 -12.50
N LEU A 19 12.63 -23.08 -12.25
CA LEU A 19 11.33 -22.41 -12.29
C LEU A 19 10.96 -21.63 -11.01
N SER A 20 11.71 -21.81 -9.92
CA SER A 20 11.44 -21.12 -8.64
C SER A 20 12.07 -19.73 -8.54
N GLY A 21 12.85 -19.29 -9.51
CA GLY A 21 13.65 -18.06 -9.49
C GLY A 21 13.01 -16.83 -10.14
N LEU A 22 11.77 -16.89 -10.65
CA LEU A 22 11.10 -15.78 -11.32
C LEU A 22 10.03 -15.08 -10.45
N ALA A 23 10.09 -15.22 -9.14
CA ALA A 23 9.42 -14.28 -8.25
C ALA A 23 10.19 -12.94 -8.22
N GLY A 24 10.42 -12.37 -9.41
CA GLY A 24 10.92 -11.01 -9.54
C GLY A 24 9.92 -10.06 -8.90
N CYS A 25 10.42 -9.02 -8.25
CA CYS A 25 9.69 -7.91 -7.66
C CYS A 25 8.65 -7.33 -8.64
N ALA A 26 7.54 -8.01 -8.85
CA ALA A 26 6.41 -7.44 -9.53
C ALA A 26 5.78 -6.45 -8.54
N LEU A 27 5.80 -5.18 -8.88
CA LEU A 27 4.88 -4.21 -8.28
C LEU A 27 3.48 -4.83 -8.29
N GLN A 28 2.76 -4.62 -7.21
CA GLN A 28 1.43 -5.20 -7.06
C GLN A 28 0.60 -4.87 -8.31
N ASP A 29 0.02 -5.88 -8.90
CA ASP A 29 -1.02 -5.68 -9.91
C ASP A 29 -2.31 -5.16 -9.24
N GLU A 30 -3.29 -4.80 -10.02
CA GLU A 30 -4.57 -4.29 -9.49
C GLU A 30 -5.21 -5.26 -8.49
N ALA A 31 -5.20 -6.55 -8.79
CA ALA A 31 -5.80 -7.57 -7.93
C ALA A 31 -5.10 -7.64 -6.57
N ALA A 32 -3.77 -7.56 -6.56
CA ALA A 32 -2.97 -7.53 -5.34
C ALA A 32 -3.18 -6.23 -4.55
N ALA A 33 -3.24 -5.06 -5.21
CA ALA A 33 -3.55 -3.79 -4.56
C ALA A 33 -4.94 -3.81 -3.90
N ARG A 34 -5.95 -4.34 -4.60
CA ARG A 34 -7.29 -4.54 -4.04
C ARG A 34 -7.28 -5.52 -2.85
N ALA A 35 -6.56 -6.63 -2.99
CA ALA A 35 -6.45 -7.63 -1.92
C ALA A 35 -5.80 -7.06 -0.66
N ALA A 36 -4.83 -6.14 -0.81
CA ALA A 36 -4.13 -5.51 0.31
C ALA A 36 -5.04 -4.63 1.19
N VAL A 37 -6.11 -4.07 0.63
CA VAL A 37 -6.97 -3.10 1.34
C VAL A 37 -8.42 -3.59 1.55
N ARG A 38 -8.85 -4.68 0.90
CA ARG A 38 -10.25 -5.17 0.93
C ARG A 38 -10.77 -5.53 2.32
N ASP A 39 -9.88 -5.98 3.21
CA ASP A 39 -10.27 -6.36 4.58
C ASP A 39 -10.42 -5.12 5.48
N TRP A 40 -9.91 -3.97 5.03
CA TRP A 40 -9.95 -2.71 5.76
C TRP A 40 -11.11 -1.82 5.32
N VAL A 41 -11.41 -1.83 4.02
CA VAL A 41 -12.43 -0.96 3.42
C VAL A 41 -13.25 -1.77 2.41
N GLN A 42 -14.56 -1.62 2.45
CA GLN A 42 -15.46 -2.29 1.53
C GLN A 42 -15.39 -1.63 0.14
N LEU A 43 -14.65 -2.27 -0.78
CA LEU A 43 -14.41 -1.75 -2.12
C LEU A 43 -15.60 -1.96 -3.07
N GLY A 44 -15.84 -0.99 -3.91
CA GLY A 44 -16.67 -1.05 -5.12
C GLY A 44 -15.84 -1.29 -6.38
N GLU A 45 -16.15 -0.57 -7.44
CA GLU A 45 -15.47 -0.66 -8.73
C GLU A 45 -14.08 0.02 -8.70
N THR A 46 -13.19 -0.44 -9.57
CA THR A 46 -11.93 0.24 -9.84
C THR A 46 -12.18 1.37 -10.83
N GLN A 47 -11.93 2.59 -10.40
CA GLN A 47 -12.05 3.79 -11.23
C GLN A 47 -10.76 4.08 -12.00
N TYR A 48 -9.62 3.72 -11.42
CA TYR A 48 -8.30 3.90 -11.98
C TYR A 48 -7.32 2.89 -11.40
N TYR A 49 -6.43 2.37 -12.21
CA TYR A 49 -5.25 1.65 -11.77
C TYR A 49 -4.13 1.76 -12.80
N PHE A 50 -2.93 2.03 -12.34
CA PHE A 50 -1.73 1.99 -13.16
C PHE A 50 -0.51 1.62 -12.29
N SER A 51 0.38 0.81 -12.85
CA SER A 51 1.66 0.47 -12.23
C SER A 51 2.78 0.40 -13.25
N ARG A 52 3.97 0.77 -12.79
CA ARG A 52 5.24 0.64 -13.53
C ARG A 52 6.37 0.36 -12.54
N ASN A 53 7.59 0.13 -13.03
CA ASN A 53 8.73 -0.42 -12.28
C ASN A 53 8.97 0.12 -10.86
N ASN A 54 8.61 1.36 -10.57
CA ASN A 54 8.90 2.01 -9.28
C ASN A 54 7.69 2.61 -8.57
N CYS A 55 6.52 2.57 -9.19
CA CYS A 55 5.30 3.08 -8.57
C CYS A 55 4.04 2.31 -9.00
N ALA A 56 3.04 2.31 -8.13
CA ALA A 56 1.69 1.89 -8.43
C ALA A 56 0.69 2.87 -7.81
N ALA A 57 -0.41 3.13 -8.52
CA ALA A 57 -1.50 3.96 -8.04
C ALA A 57 -2.84 3.38 -8.44
N GLY A 58 -3.82 3.49 -7.55
CA GLY A 58 -5.19 3.05 -7.80
C GLY A 58 -6.22 3.97 -7.17
N VAL A 59 -7.40 4.03 -7.77
CA VAL A 59 -8.59 4.66 -7.20
C VAL A 59 -9.71 3.63 -7.22
N PHE A 60 -10.21 3.32 -6.05
CA PHE A 60 -11.29 2.36 -5.86
C PHE A 60 -12.49 3.06 -5.24
N GLU A 61 -13.67 2.82 -5.77
CA GLU A 61 -14.90 3.20 -5.09
C GLU A 61 -14.99 2.50 -3.74
N ILE A 62 -15.57 3.16 -2.73
CA ILE A 62 -15.88 2.54 -1.44
C ILE A 62 -17.39 2.51 -1.20
N LYS A 63 -17.91 1.32 -0.86
CA LYS A 63 -19.33 1.10 -0.57
C LYS A 63 -19.72 1.64 0.80
N ALA A 64 -18.77 1.71 1.72
CA ALA A 64 -18.94 2.25 3.06
C ALA A 64 -17.73 3.11 3.45
N THR A 65 -17.96 4.22 4.12
CA THR A 65 -16.90 5.15 4.59
C THR A 65 -16.23 4.68 5.89
N ARG A 66 -16.79 3.63 6.50
CA ARG A 66 -16.29 3.04 7.74
C ARG A 66 -15.11 2.12 7.45
N ILE A 67 -14.01 2.35 8.16
CA ILE A 67 -12.86 1.43 8.18
C ILE A 67 -13.19 0.26 9.12
N SER A 68 -12.85 -0.96 8.69
CA SER A 68 -13.04 -2.21 9.44
C SER A 68 -12.32 -2.17 10.80
N SER A 69 -12.83 -2.94 11.77
CA SER A 69 -12.18 -3.10 13.07
C SER A 69 -10.94 -4.01 13.02
N VAL A 70 -10.73 -4.71 11.92
CA VAL A 70 -9.52 -5.53 11.70
C VAL A 70 -8.27 -4.63 11.60
N LEU A 71 -8.41 -3.42 11.06
CA LEU A 71 -7.32 -2.45 11.00
C LEU A 71 -7.30 -1.60 12.27
N THR A 72 -6.15 -1.51 12.91
CA THR A 72 -5.95 -0.63 14.07
C THR A 72 -6.15 0.84 13.69
N LYS A 73 -6.97 1.52 14.45
CA LYS A 73 -7.25 2.96 14.28
C LYS A 73 -6.53 3.75 15.36
N ALA A 74 -5.55 4.52 14.97
CA ALA A 74 -4.83 5.41 15.89
C ALA A 74 -5.58 6.75 16.01
N ARG A 75 -5.92 7.12 17.25
CA ARG A 75 -6.57 8.41 17.59
C ARG A 75 -5.56 9.50 17.94
N SER A 76 -4.26 9.18 17.91
CA SER A 76 -3.17 10.12 18.09
C SER A 76 -1.93 9.64 17.33
N ILE A 77 -1.03 10.56 16.99
CA ILE A 77 0.21 10.23 16.29
C ILE A 77 1.08 9.25 17.09
N PRO A 78 1.32 9.44 18.41
CA PRO A 78 2.10 8.48 19.19
C PRO A 78 1.49 7.08 19.23
N ALA A 79 0.14 6.96 19.24
CA ALA A 79 -0.53 5.66 19.18
C ALA A 79 -0.28 4.96 17.83
N GLY A 80 -0.31 5.71 16.72
CA GLY A 80 0.01 5.19 15.40
C GLY A 80 1.47 4.75 15.29
N LEU A 81 2.40 5.55 15.79
CA LEU A 81 3.83 5.20 15.79
C LEU A 81 4.11 3.87 16.51
N ARG A 82 3.47 3.62 17.66
CA ARG A 82 3.60 2.32 18.37
C ARG A 82 3.15 1.14 17.51
N GLN A 83 2.07 1.27 16.72
CA GLN A 83 1.64 0.22 15.79
C GLN A 83 2.69 -0.03 14.70
N LEU A 84 3.32 1.04 14.22
CA LEU A 84 4.40 0.94 13.24
C LEU A 84 5.70 0.35 13.83
N ASP A 85 5.93 0.44 15.15
CA ASP A 85 7.04 -0.24 15.84
C ASP A 85 6.91 -1.76 15.68
N ASP A 86 5.69 -2.27 15.77
CA ASP A 86 5.36 -3.69 15.60
C ASP A 86 5.22 -4.10 14.12
N ASN A 87 5.55 -3.19 13.20
CA ASN A 87 5.42 -3.40 11.75
C ASN A 87 3.97 -3.75 11.32
N ASN A 88 2.98 -3.23 12.02
CA ASN A 88 1.56 -3.40 11.72
C ASN A 88 1.00 -2.23 10.91
N PRO A 89 0.04 -2.49 9.99
CA PRO A 89 -0.69 -1.43 9.31
C PRO A 89 -1.53 -0.61 10.29
N VAL A 90 -1.69 0.66 10.01
CA VAL A 90 -2.44 1.57 10.87
C VAL A 90 -3.24 2.61 10.07
N ALA A 91 -4.48 2.85 10.49
CA ALA A 91 -5.29 3.99 10.04
C ALA A 91 -5.15 5.12 11.06
N PHE A 92 -4.70 6.28 10.61
CA PHE A 92 -4.62 7.49 11.44
C PHE A 92 -5.94 8.24 11.39
N GLU A 93 -6.83 7.95 12.33
CA GLU A 93 -8.10 8.68 12.53
C GLU A 93 -7.95 9.73 13.65
N VAL A 94 -7.04 10.68 13.45
CA VAL A 94 -6.79 11.76 14.43
C VAL A 94 -7.70 12.92 14.12
N GLU A 95 -8.53 13.30 15.10
CA GLU A 95 -9.54 14.35 14.92
C GLU A 95 -8.92 15.68 14.49
N GLY A 96 -9.49 16.29 13.45
CA GLY A 96 -9.06 17.59 12.93
C GLY A 96 -7.78 17.55 12.09
N LEU A 97 -7.12 16.39 11.94
CA LEU A 97 -5.91 16.28 11.11
C LEU A 97 -6.23 15.66 9.75
N SER A 98 -5.83 16.35 8.70
CA SER A 98 -5.82 15.79 7.35
C SER A 98 -4.68 14.76 7.19
N PRO A 99 -4.74 13.84 6.20
CA PRO A 99 -3.65 12.92 5.89
C PRO A 99 -2.28 13.57 5.73
N ASN A 100 -2.23 14.75 5.12
CA ASN A 100 -0.99 15.53 4.98
C ASN A 100 -0.46 15.98 6.34
N MET A 101 -1.31 16.51 7.22
CA MET A 101 -0.90 16.93 8.58
C MET A 101 -0.45 15.74 9.43
N VAL A 102 -1.09 14.59 9.29
CA VAL A 102 -0.65 13.33 9.92
C VAL A 102 0.77 13.00 9.47
N SER A 103 1.04 13.02 8.16
CA SER A 103 2.38 12.73 7.61
C SER A 103 3.44 13.70 8.15
N VAL A 104 3.14 14.99 8.23
CA VAL A 104 4.03 16.02 8.78
C VAL A 104 4.30 15.78 10.27
N GLN A 105 3.27 15.48 11.06
CA GLN A 105 3.45 15.21 12.49
C GLN A 105 4.21 13.91 12.75
N VAL A 106 3.95 12.86 11.97
CA VAL A 106 4.76 11.63 12.02
C VAL A 106 6.23 11.95 11.71
N MET A 107 6.50 12.74 10.67
CA MET A 107 7.87 13.13 10.28
C MET A 107 8.57 13.95 11.38
N THR A 108 7.83 14.79 12.11
CA THR A 108 8.36 15.59 13.22
C THR A 108 8.77 14.72 14.40
N LEU A 109 8.01 13.65 14.71
CA LEU A 109 8.27 12.76 15.84
C LEU A 109 9.20 11.59 15.48
N ASP A 110 9.11 11.11 14.24
CA ASP A 110 9.95 10.03 13.69
C ASP A 110 10.20 10.32 12.21
N GLN A 111 11.31 11.00 11.94
CA GLN A 111 11.70 11.39 10.59
C GLN A 111 11.84 10.19 9.65
N GLY A 112 12.34 9.06 10.13
CA GLY A 112 12.53 7.86 9.30
C GLY A 112 11.20 7.28 8.82
N ARG A 113 10.19 7.19 9.69
CA ARG A 113 8.85 6.72 9.32
C ARG A 113 8.10 7.74 8.49
N GLY A 114 8.17 9.02 8.87
CA GLY A 114 7.57 10.10 8.08
C GLY A 114 8.07 10.13 6.66
N ASN A 115 9.39 10.00 6.45
CA ASN A 115 9.98 9.93 5.11
C ASN A 115 9.46 8.73 4.31
N ARG A 116 9.29 7.55 4.93
CA ARG A 116 8.73 6.37 4.23
C ARG A 116 7.27 6.58 3.80
N ILE A 117 6.43 7.13 4.68
CA ILE A 117 5.04 7.47 4.37
C ILE A 117 4.99 8.48 3.22
N PHE A 118 5.78 9.54 3.32
CA PHE A 118 5.84 10.59 2.32
C PHE A 118 6.35 10.06 0.98
N ALA A 119 7.44 9.28 0.98
CA ALA A 119 7.98 8.67 -0.23
C ALA A 119 6.97 7.76 -0.93
N ALA A 120 6.24 6.91 -0.18
CA ALA A 120 5.21 6.05 -0.75
C ALA A 120 4.13 6.87 -1.47
N GLY A 121 3.65 7.95 -0.84
CA GLY A 121 2.63 8.83 -1.41
C GLY A 121 3.12 9.62 -2.62
N ILE A 122 4.30 10.23 -2.54
CA ILE A 122 4.86 11.07 -3.61
C ILE A 122 5.27 10.24 -4.82
N VAL A 123 6.01 9.14 -4.63
CA VAL A 123 6.43 8.27 -5.74
C VAL A 123 5.22 7.56 -6.35
N GLY A 124 4.24 7.15 -5.52
CA GLY A 124 2.98 6.59 -6.01
C GLY A 124 2.20 7.59 -6.88
N LYS A 125 2.27 8.89 -6.56
CA LYS A 125 1.66 9.96 -7.38
C LYS A 125 2.20 10.00 -8.80
N ASP A 126 3.46 9.62 -9.05
CA ASP A 126 4.04 9.56 -10.39
C ASP A 126 3.38 8.52 -11.30
N CYS A 127 2.59 7.62 -10.74
CA CYS A 127 1.73 6.67 -11.44
C CYS A 127 0.27 7.15 -11.57
N MET A 128 -0.04 8.40 -11.27
CA MET A 128 -1.37 8.99 -11.39
C MET A 128 -1.46 9.87 -12.64
N LEU A 129 -2.61 9.81 -13.33
CA LEU A 129 -2.98 10.82 -14.31
C LEU A 129 -3.19 12.16 -13.60
N GLU A 130 -3.15 13.26 -14.35
CA GLU A 130 -3.26 14.61 -13.77
C GLU A 130 -4.53 14.80 -12.93
N GLU A 131 -5.68 14.39 -13.45
CA GLU A 131 -6.96 14.50 -12.73
C GLU A 131 -6.98 13.64 -11.46
N VAL A 132 -6.39 12.43 -11.50
CA VAL A 132 -6.27 11.54 -10.35
C VAL A 132 -5.33 12.14 -9.31
N SER A 133 -4.21 12.71 -9.77
CA SER A 133 -3.23 13.39 -8.91
C SER A 133 -3.84 14.59 -8.19
N GLN A 134 -4.59 15.43 -8.89
CA GLN A 134 -5.28 16.58 -8.29
C GLN A 134 -6.30 16.12 -7.26
N ALA A 135 -7.11 15.11 -7.58
CA ALA A 135 -8.08 14.55 -6.65
C ALA A 135 -7.44 13.91 -5.41
N TYR A 136 -6.29 13.24 -5.59
CA TYR A 136 -5.49 12.70 -4.49
C TYR A 136 -4.95 13.79 -3.57
N LEU A 137 -4.40 14.87 -4.13
CA LEU A 137 -3.91 16.02 -3.36
C LEU A 137 -5.03 16.69 -2.55
N LEU A 138 -6.23 16.84 -3.12
CA LEU A 138 -7.38 17.36 -2.38
C LEU A 138 -7.77 16.43 -1.22
N ALA A 139 -7.77 15.11 -1.42
CA ALA A 139 -8.04 14.14 -0.37
C ALA A 139 -6.97 14.16 0.74
N LEU A 140 -5.69 14.41 0.40
CA LEU A 140 -4.62 14.58 1.38
C LEU A 140 -4.81 15.82 2.28
N LEU A 141 -5.49 16.85 1.79
CA LEU A 141 -5.74 18.10 2.53
C LEU A 141 -7.06 18.08 3.29
N ASP A 142 -7.96 17.14 3.02
CA ASP A 142 -9.26 17.05 3.66
C ASP A 142 -9.14 16.40 5.05
N PRO A 143 -9.53 17.11 6.16
CA PRO A 143 -9.48 16.56 7.51
C PRO A 143 -10.49 15.43 7.77
N THR A 144 -11.45 15.20 6.87
CA THR A 144 -12.38 14.05 6.95
C THR A 144 -11.80 12.77 6.32
N SER A 145 -10.74 12.91 5.53
CA SER A 145 -10.01 11.79 4.94
C SER A 145 -9.10 11.11 5.97
N VAL A 146 -8.84 9.82 5.77
CA VAL A 146 -8.01 9.01 6.67
C VAL A 146 -6.79 8.48 5.95
N LEU A 147 -5.62 8.70 6.53
CA LEU A 147 -4.38 8.09 6.08
C LEU A 147 -4.24 6.68 6.66
N ILE A 148 -4.01 5.71 5.79
CA ILE A 148 -3.59 4.35 6.16
C ILE A 148 -2.17 4.17 5.66
N TYR A 149 -1.29 3.63 6.50
CA TYR A 149 0.05 3.22 6.10
C TYR A 149 0.28 1.73 6.39
N GLU A 150 0.78 1.02 5.40
CA GLU A 150 1.20 -0.38 5.48
C GLU A 150 2.72 -0.46 5.35
N PRO A 151 3.44 -0.76 6.47
CA PRO A 151 4.89 -0.68 6.51
C PRO A 151 5.62 -1.81 5.77
N ARG A 152 5.02 -3.00 5.64
CA ARG A 152 5.66 -4.17 5.03
C ARG A 152 5.75 -4.03 3.52
N SER A 153 4.63 -3.67 2.89
CA SER A 153 4.55 -3.44 1.44
C SER A 153 4.82 -1.98 1.06
N LYS A 154 5.05 -1.10 2.06
CA LYS A 154 5.43 0.30 1.89
C LYS A 154 4.46 1.07 0.99
N PHE A 155 3.15 0.95 1.23
CA PHE A 155 2.15 1.76 0.55
C PHE A 155 1.35 2.65 1.51
N VAL A 156 0.78 3.69 0.96
CA VAL A 156 -0.24 4.49 1.62
C VAL A 156 -1.58 4.28 0.95
N ALA A 157 -2.66 4.30 1.75
CA ALA A 157 -4.00 4.45 1.23
C ALA A 157 -4.67 5.66 1.89
N VAL A 158 -5.40 6.43 1.10
CA VAL A 158 -6.18 7.58 1.59
C VAL A 158 -7.65 7.29 1.37
N VAL A 159 -8.39 7.17 2.47
CA VAL A 159 -9.86 7.00 2.43
C VAL A 159 -10.49 8.38 2.35
N ASP A 160 -10.87 8.79 1.15
CA ASP A 160 -11.62 10.01 0.87
C ASP A 160 -13.11 9.75 1.16
N ARG A 161 -13.53 10.07 2.36
CA ARG A 161 -14.91 9.83 2.82
C ARG A 161 -15.92 10.70 2.11
N ALA A 162 -15.55 11.94 1.80
CA ALA A 162 -16.43 12.91 1.15
C ALA A 162 -16.83 12.45 -0.26
N ASN A 163 -15.88 11.90 -1.02
CA ASN A 163 -16.10 11.44 -2.39
C ASN A 163 -16.26 9.92 -2.51
N ARG A 164 -16.33 9.20 -1.40
CA ARG A 164 -16.55 7.73 -1.34
C ARG A 164 -15.57 6.95 -2.21
N ARG A 165 -14.28 7.24 -2.06
CA ARG A 165 -13.22 6.55 -2.79
C ARG A 165 -11.99 6.33 -1.92
N LEU A 166 -11.18 5.35 -2.30
CA LEU A 166 -9.90 5.05 -1.70
C LEU A 166 -8.83 5.26 -2.77
N PHE A 167 -7.86 6.10 -2.46
CA PHE A 167 -6.62 6.20 -3.21
C PHE A 167 -5.60 5.21 -2.65
N TYR A 168 -4.98 4.43 -3.51
CA TYR A 168 -3.85 3.58 -3.24
C TYR A 168 -2.62 4.21 -3.89
N ALA A 169 -1.52 4.34 -3.16
CA ALA A 169 -0.27 4.86 -3.67
C ALA A 169 0.90 4.06 -3.09
N GLN A 170 1.68 3.46 -3.96
CA GLN A 170 2.89 2.72 -3.61
C GLN A 170 4.06 3.28 -4.41
N GLY A 171 5.13 3.59 -3.73
CA GLY A 171 6.34 4.09 -4.36
C GLY A 171 7.59 3.64 -3.62
N GLY A 172 8.70 3.64 -4.36
CA GLY A 172 9.96 3.13 -3.85
C GLY A 172 10.09 1.62 -4.07
N GLY A 173 10.96 1.25 -4.98
CA GLY A 173 11.47 -0.11 -5.07
C GLY A 173 12.17 -0.53 -3.76
N PRO A 174 12.60 -1.80 -3.67
CA PRO A 174 13.29 -2.34 -2.51
C PRO A 174 14.50 -1.54 -2.12
#